data_68469dd5887aab1547dab4def4221516
#
_entry.id   68469dd5887aab1547dab4def4221516
#
_cell.length_a   1.000
_cell.length_b   1.000
_cell.length_c   1.000
_cell.angle_alpha   90.00
_cell.angle_beta   90.00
_cell.angle_gamma   90.00
#
_symmetry.space_group_name_H-M   'P 1'
#
loop_
_entity.id
_entity.type
_entity.pdbx_description
1 polymer ?
#
loop_
_entity_poly.entity_id
_entity_poly.type
_entity_poly.pdbx_seq_one_letter_code
_entity_poly.pdbx_strand_id
1 'polypeptide(L)'
;MKWFDDLWLKEGFAQYMAYRTLAALKPEQNVWAHFYQQIKPAAYGIDVTSGTTPIYQDIANLKDAKSAYGAIVYSKAPALLKQLAYLIGDEHFRDGLRLYLKEHLYGNAQWSDLVSAFERSSGENLKPWAAAWITRRAMPEVRASWECRQGKLQSLKLAQKDVLAENEVWPLATQALLGYEDAPPVRLRVQLTTASTQVTGASGKACPVYVFANDEDYAYGLFLLDDESRRYIQQHLADVSDVFERTLLWGALWDSVRAAEMPPNDYLETALRELPSETNENLVRSIGARSSVALHDYLSEKTLGELAPRFEALAAKKMMQAPEKGLRILWFRTLLSLATTEIGFEPIRQLLKGDSSIPDVELRNLDRWRMVSTLLAQKAAGAAEFYGTEKKLDPNGIGVKYAYLAGAAKPDAKTKRWYFEDYIHNKERQEDWVQDSLGNFNEWNADSLTAPYLKPSLEALPQIKQQRKIFFTLAWLNAFIGGQHSKEADEVVHTWLATADIDADLKLKVLQVVDDLDRTVRIRERFR
;
A
#
# COMPACT_ATOMS: atom_id res chain seq x y z
N MET A 1 1.59 -25.05 -14.76
CA MET A 1 1.48 -25.57 -13.38
C MET A 1 0.68 -26.87 -13.36
N LYS A 2 0.96 -27.77 -12.42
CA LYS A 2 0.22 -29.03 -12.27
C LYS A 2 -1.14 -28.81 -11.63
N TRP A 3 -1.21 -27.96 -10.60
CA TRP A 3 -2.40 -27.61 -9.87
C TRP A 3 -2.34 -26.17 -9.34
N PHE A 4 -3.37 -25.68 -8.72
CA PHE A 4 -3.50 -24.30 -8.20
C PHE A 4 -2.65 -24.02 -6.96
N ASP A 5 -2.07 -25.04 -6.32
CA ASP A 5 -1.05 -24.86 -5.26
C ASP A 5 0.11 -24.00 -5.75
N ASP A 6 0.41 -24.11 -7.03
CA ASP A 6 1.47 -23.38 -7.74
C ASP A 6 0.95 -22.18 -8.54
N LEU A 7 -0.16 -21.60 -8.15
CA LEU A 7 -0.79 -20.47 -8.86
C LEU A 7 0.22 -19.34 -9.17
N TRP A 8 1.15 -19.08 -8.27
CA TRP A 8 2.19 -18.08 -8.42
C TRP A 8 3.15 -18.31 -9.59
N LEU A 9 3.39 -19.56 -10.01
CA LEU A 9 4.18 -19.88 -11.21
C LEU A 9 3.55 -19.35 -12.49
N LYS A 10 2.23 -19.17 -12.49
CA LYS A 10 1.49 -18.57 -13.60
C LYS A 10 1.43 -17.05 -13.43
N GLU A 11 0.89 -16.59 -12.30
CA GLU A 11 0.54 -15.20 -12.10
C GLU A 11 1.74 -14.34 -11.66
N GLY A 12 2.43 -14.71 -10.58
CA GLY A 12 3.57 -13.97 -10.06
C GLY A 12 4.77 -13.98 -10.99
N PHE A 13 5.02 -15.12 -11.65
CA PHE A 13 6.09 -15.23 -12.64
C PHE A 13 5.81 -14.36 -13.88
N ALA A 14 4.57 -14.36 -14.38
CA ALA A 14 4.19 -13.50 -15.51
C ALA A 14 4.34 -12.01 -15.17
N GLN A 15 3.93 -11.61 -13.96
CA GLN A 15 4.12 -10.24 -13.47
C GLN A 15 5.61 -9.86 -13.39
N TYR A 16 6.45 -10.72 -12.80
CA TYR A 16 7.89 -10.46 -12.73
C TYR A 16 8.52 -10.29 -14.12
N MET A 17 8.19 -11.18 -15.05
CA MET A 17 8.72 -11.10 -16.42
C MET A 17 8.25 -9.86 -17.16
N ALA A 18 7.01 -9.41 -16.93
CA ALA A 18 6.50 -8.16 -17.50
C ALA A 18 7.30 -6.96 -16.98
N TYR A 19 7.50 -6.83 -15.66
CA TYR A 19 8.30 -5.74 -15.06
C TYR A 19 9.76 -5.79 -15.52
N ARG A 20 10.38 -6.96 -15.51
CA ARG A 20 11.77 -7.13 -15.97
C ARG A 20 11.94 -6.74 -17.42
N THR A 21 11.02 -7.13 -18.29
CA THR A 21 11.03 -6.79 -19.71
C THR A 21 10.84 -5.29 -19.93
N LEU A 22 9.88 -4.68 -19.24
CA LEU A 22 9.64 -3.24 -19.32
C LEU A 22 10.84 -2.44 -18.79
N ALA A 23 11.45 -2.86 -17.69
CA ALA A 23 12.65 -2.22 -17.14
C ALA A 23 13.84 -2.27 -18.12
N ALA A 24 13.97 -3.35 -18.89
CA ALA A 24 15.02 -3.46 -19.91
C ALA A 24 14.72 -2.63 -21.17
N LEU A 25 13.44 -2.55 -21.60
CA LEU A 25 13.04 -1.84 -22.81
C LEU A 25 12.83 -0.34 -22.60
N LYS A 26 12.50 0.08 -21.39
CA LYS A 26 12.10 1.45 -21.01
C LYS A 26 12.74 1.84 -19.67
N PRO A 27 14.08 1.88 -19.57
CA PRO A 27 14.77 2.19 -18.31
C PRO A 27 14.39 3.58 -17.75
N GLU A 28 14.05 4.53 -18.63
CA GLU A 28 13.64 5.88 -18.27
C GLU A 28 12.31 5.93 -17.50
N GLN A 29 11.48 4.89 -17.58
CA GLN A 29 10.19 4.83 -16.88
C GLN A 29 10.30 4.40 -15.43
N ASN A 30 11.47 3.97 -15.00
CA ASN A 30 11.74 3.49 -13.63
C ASN A 30 10.66 2.51 -13.12
N VAL A 31 10.45 1.44 -13.87
CA VAL A 31 9.36 0.48 -13.66
C VAL A 31 9.42 -0.17 -12.28
N TRP A 32 10.64 -0.35 -11.72
CA TRP A 32 10.80 -0.90 -10.37
C TRP A 32 10.38 0.08 -9.27
N ALA A 33 10.54 1.39 -9.47
CA ALA A 33 9.96 2.38 -8.56
C ALA A 33 8.43 2.33 -8.57
N HIS A 34 7.82 2.17 -9.75
CA HIS A 34 6.37 1.96 -9.88
C HIS A 34 5.92 0.67 -9.16
N PHE A 35 6.63 -0.43 -9.34
CA PHE A 35 6.36 -1.70 -8.66
C PHE A 35 6.41 -1.53 -7.14
N TYR A 36 7.45 -0.88 -6.62
CA TYR A 36 7.62 -0.61 -5.20
C TYR A 36 6.48 0.25 -4.62
N GLN A 37 6.08 1.32 -5.36
CA GLN A 37 5.09 2.27 -4.86
C GLN A 37 3.64 1.81 -4.99
N GLN A 38 3.30 1.09 -6.05
CA GLN A 38 1.91 0.84 -6.43
C GLN A 38 1.49 -0.62 -6.30
N ILE A 39 2.42 -1.56 -6.35
CA ILE A 39 2.11 -2.99 -6.39
C ILE A 39 2.51 -3.68 -5.08
N LYS A 40 3.74 -3.49 -4.64
CA LYS A 40 4.32 -4.14 -3.47
C LYS A 40 3.59 -3.80 -2.14
N PRO A 41 3.07 -2.57 -1.92
CA PRO A 41 2.36 -2.23 -0.69
C PRO A 41 1.13 -3.09 -0.40
N ALA A 42 0.45 -3.59 -1.44
CA ALA A 42 -0.69 -4.51 -1.26
C ALA A 42 -0.27 -5.84 -0.62
N ALA A 43 0.95 -6.35 -0.95
CA ALA A 43 1.49 -7.53 -0.31
C ALA A 43 1.97 -7.24 1.12
N TYR A 44 2.62 -6.11 1.34
CA TYR A 44 3.09 -5.71 2.68
C TYR A 44 1.92 -5.53 3.66
N GLY A 45 0.81 -4.91 3.21
CA GLY A 45 -0.38 -4.75 4.03
C GLY A 45 -0.98 -6.07 4.53
N ILE A 46 -0.83 -7.15 3.75
CA ILE A 46 -1.29 -8.49 4.14
C ILE A 46 -0.22 -9.25 4.91
N ASP A 47 1.02 -9.17 4.49
CA ASP A 47 2.10 -10.06 4.94
C ASP A 47 2.64 -9.72 6.34
N VAL A 48 2.30 -8.54 6.86
CA VAL A 48 2.53 -8.15 8.26
C VAL A 48 1.46 -8.65 9.22
N THR A 49 0.37 -9.25 8.72
CA THR A 49 -0.81 -9.61 9.50
C THR A 49 -0.84 -11.10 9.84
N SER A 50 -1.48 -11.47 10.93
CA SER A 50 -1.73 -12.88 11.29
C SER A 50 -2.62 -13.62 10.29
N GLY A 51 -3.32 -12.89 9.41
CA GLY A 51 -4.16 -13.41 8.33
C GLY A 51 -3.38 -13.75 7.05
N THR A 52 -2.08 -13.52 6.98
CA THR A 52 -1.29 -13.83 5.79
C THR A 52 -1.14 -15.32 5.54
N THR A 53 -0.86 -15.66 4.28
CA THR A 53 -0.67 -17.04 3.80
C THR A 53 0.67 -17.18 3.09
N PRO A 54 1.23 -18.40 3.01
CA PRO A 54 2.35 -18.68 2.12
C PRO A 54 2.02 -18.41 0.65
N ILE A 55 3.05 -18.30 -0.18
CA ILE A 55 2.89 -18.26 -1.64
C ILE A 55 2.36 -19.61 -2.16
N TYR A 56 2.96 -20.69 -1.70
CA TYR A 56 2.46 -22.05 -1.92
C TYR A 56 1.38 -22.36 -0.91
N GLN A 57 0.20 -22.72 -1.39
CA GLN A 57 -0.95 -23.09 -0.56
C GLN A 57 -1.47 -24.44 -1.02
N ASP A 58 -1.72 -25.34 -0.08
CA ASP A 58 -2.37 -26.62 -0.38
C ASP A 58 -3.85 -26.36 -0.73
N ILE A 59 -4.21 -26.57 -1.99
CA ILE A 59 -5.53 -26.25 -2.55
C ILE A 59 -6.22 -27.54 -2.98
N ALA A 60 -7.13 -27.99 -2.14
CA ALA A 60 -7.82 -29.27 -2.33
C ALA A 60 -8.77 -29.27 -3.55
N ASN A 61 -9.35 -28.14 -3.89
CA ASN A 61 -10.35 -28.03 -4.96
C ASN A 61 -10.40 -26.65 -5.61
N LEU A 62 -11.08 -26.55 -6.75
CA LEU A 62 -11.16 -25.31 -7.53
C LEU A 62 -11.93 -24.18 -6.82
N LYS A 63 -12.84 -24.50 -5.90
CA LYS A 63 -13.55 -23.48 -5.11
C LYS A 63 -12.59 -22.76 -4.17
N ASP A 64 -11.69 -23.52 -3.53
CA ASP A 64 -10.68 -22.98 -2.62
C ASP A 64 -9.60 -22.19 -3.37
N ALA A 65 -9.29 -22.58 -4.63
CA ALA A 65 -8.36 -21.85 -5.48
C ALA A 65 -8.72 -20.37 -5.64
N LYS A 66 -10.01 -20.02 -5.61
CA LYS A 66 -10.45 -18.62 -5.69
C LYS A 66 -9.92 -17.77 -4.53
N SER A 67 -9.74 -18.33 -3.36
CA SER A 67 -9.22 -17.62 -2.18
C SER A 67 -7.72 -17.35 -2.25
N ALA A 68 -6.98 -18.10 -3.07
CA ALA A 68 -5.54 -17.93 -3.27
C ALA A 68 -5.18 -16.74 -4.20
N TYR A 69 -6.13 -16.28 -5.01
CA TYR A 69 -5.90 -15.08 -5.83
C TYR A 69 -5.84 -13.83 -4.95
N GLY A 70 -4.70 -13.15 -4.94
CA GLY A 70 -4.52 -11.96 -4.12
C GLY A 70 -3.08 -11.43 -4.15
N ALA A 71 -2.79 -10.44 -3.30
CA ALA A 71 -1.53 -9.72 -3.32
C ALA A 71 -0.30 -10.62 -3.02
N ILE A 72 -0.48 -11.73 -2.30
CA ILE A 72 0.61 -12.69 -2.07
C ILE A 72 1.07 -13.29 -3.40
N VAL A 73 0.15 -13.69 -4.26
CA VAL A 73 0.48 -14.27 -5.56
C VAL A 73 0.91 -13.22 -6.58
N TYR A 74 0.24 -12.05 -6.61
CA TYR A 74 0.48 -11.03 -7.65
C TYR A 74 1.54 -9.98 -7.29
N SER A 75 1.86 -9.80 -6.01
CA SER A 75 2.76 -8.73 -5.56
C SER A 75 3.97 -9.25 -4.77
N LYS A 76 3.80 -10.20 -3.82
CA LYS A 76 4.92 -10.82 -3.10
C LYS A 76 5.73 -11.73 -4.02
N ALA A 77 5.09 -12.63 -4.77
CA ALA A 77 5.81 -13.59 -5.60
C ALA A 77 6.74 -12.94 -6.65
N PRO A 78 6.34 -11.89 -7.42
CA PRO A 78 7.28 -11.21 -8.30
C PRO A 78 8.41 -10.48 -7.56
N ALA A 79 8.18 -9.96 -6.34
CA ALA A 79 9.24 -9.39 -5.53
C ALA A 79 10.27 -10.43 -5.10
N LEU A 80 9.82 -11.66 -4.79
CA LEU A 80 10.73 -12.77 -4.46
C LEU A 80 11.51 -13.27 -5.68
N LEU A 81 10.94 -13.23 -6.88
CA LEU A 81 11.68 -13.54 -8.09
C LEU A 81 12.76 -12.47 -8.38
N LYS A 82 12.49 -11.20 -8.07
CA LYS A 82 13.50 -10.13 -8.12
C LYS A 82 14.63 -10.39 -7.11
N GLN A 83 14.28 -10.74 -5.87
CA GLN A 83 15.24 -11.10 -4.83
C GLN A 83 16.09 -12.32 -5.22
N LEU A 84 15.48 -13.36 -5.79
CA LEU A 84 16.19 -14.55 -6.27
C LEU A 84 17.14 -14.22 -7.41
N ALA A 85 16.71 -13.41 -8.38
CA ALA A 85 17.58 -12.97 -9.47
C ALA A 85 18.80 -12.17 -8.95
N TYR A 86 18.60 -11.32 -7.93
CA TYR A 86 19.72 -10.64 -7.27
C TYR A 86 20.61 -11.60 -6.49
N LEU A 87 20.05 -12.60 -5.83
CA LEU A 87 20.79 -13.61 -5.06
C LEU A 87 21.73 -14.42 -5.93
N ILE A 88 21.24 -14.99 -7.03
CA ILE A 88 22.01 -15.90 -7.88
C ILE A 88 22.70 -15.21 -9.07
N GLY A 89 22.34 -13.96 -9.37
CA GLY A 89 22.82 -13.22 -10.53
C GLY A 89 22.00 -13.42 -11.78
N ASP A 90 21.94 -12.40 -12.63
CA ASP A 90 21.09 -12.35 -13.82
C ASP A 90 21.38 -13.41 -14.86
N GLU A 91 22.64 -13.80 -15.04
CA GLU A 91 23.04 -14.84 -15.99
C GLU A 91 22.54 -16.22 -15.55
N HIS A 92 22.77 -16.56 -14.30
CA HIS A 92 22.28 -17.84 -13.74
C HIS A 92 20.75 -17.89 -13.70
N PHE A 93 20.10 -16.77 -13.40
CA PHE A 93 18.64 -16.68 -13.45
C PHE A 93 18.11 -16.93 -14.87
N ARG A 94 18.70 -16.28 -15.88
CA ARG A 94 18.34 -16.48 -17.29
C ARG A 94 18.54 -17.93 -17.72
N ASP A 95 19.69 -18.52 -17.39
CA ASP A 95 20.05 -19.87 -17.84
C ASP A 95 19.23 -20.94 -17.10
N GLY A 96 18.91 -20.72 -15.82
CA GLY A 96 17.96 -21.56 -15.08
C GLY A 96 16.56 -21.53 -15.69
N LEU A 97 16.08 -20.36 -16.11
CA LEU A 97 14.80 -20.26 -16.83
C LEU A 97 14.80 -21.02 -18.15
N ARG A 98 15.87 -20.91 -18.93
CA ARG A 98 16.01 -21.65 -20.19
C ARG A 98 15.97 -23.15 -19.96
N LEU A 99 16.65 -23.63 -18.92
CA LEU A 99 16.66 -25.00 -18.51
C LEU A 99 15.28 -25.50 -18.14
N TYR A 100 14.60 -24.76 -17.23
CA TYR A 100 13.24 -25.05 -16.80
C TYR A 100 12.24 -25.12 -17.96
N LEU A 101 12.23 -24.14 -18.85
CA LEU A 101 11.33 -24.09 -20.00
C LEU A 101 11.61 -25.23 -20.99
N LYS A 102 12.88 -25.58 -21.20
CA LYS A 102 13.27 -26.68 -22.10
C LYS A 102 12.81 -28.03 -21.56
N GLU A 103 12.96 -28.29 -20.27
CA GLU A 103 12.62 -29.56 -19.63
C GLU A 103 11.11 -29.79 -19.52
N HIS A 104 10.35 -28.71 -19.42
CA HIS A 104 8.89 -28.76 -19.28
C HIS A 104 8.14 -28.31 -20.54
N LEU A 105 8.79 -28.35 -21.70
CA LEU A 105 8.19 -27.94 -22.96
C LEU A 105 6.93 -28.76 -23.26
N TYR A 106 5.82 -28.07 -23.51
CA TYR A 106 4.47 -28.63 -23.69
C TYR A 106 3.95 -29.48 -22.51
N GLY A 107 4.60 -29.39 -21.34
CA GLY A 107 4.23 -30.09 -20.13
C GLY A 107 3.76 -29.20 -19.02
N ASN A 108 3.53 -29.78 -17.85
CA ASN A 108 3.23 -29.09 -16.62
C ASN A 108 4.42 -29.18 -15.64
N ALA A 109 4.64 -28.12 -14.88
CA ALA A 109 5.67 -28.04 -13.87
C ALA A 109 5.10 -27.58 -12.53
N GLN A 110 5.88 -27.73 -11.48
CA GLN A 110 5.64 -27.25 -10.12
C GLN A 110 6.81 -26.37 -9.65
N TRP A 111 6.64 -25.67 -8.55
CA TRP A 111 7.64 -24.70 -8.08
C TRP A 111 9.02 -25.33 -7.80
N SER A 112 9.05 -26.57 -7.32
CA SER A 112 10.30 -27.29 -7.06
C SER A 112 11.12 -27.56 -8.32
N ASP A 113 10.45 -27.72 -9.49
CA ASP A 113 11.14 -27.87 -10.76
C ASP A 113 11.86 -26.58 -11.15
N LEU A 114 11.23 -25.42 -10.93
CA LEU A 114 11.83 -24.11 -11.16
C LEU A 114 13.03 -23.87 -10.24
N VAL A 115 12.89 -24.14 -8.95
CA VAL A 115 13.99 -23.98 -7.98
C VAL A 115 15.16 -24.91 -8.34
N SER A 116 14.89 -26.18 -8.69
CA SER A 116 15.93 -27.13 -9.12
C SER A 116 16.67 -26.68 -10.37
N ALA A 117 15.99 -26.04 -11.31
CA ALA A 117 16.64 -25.47 -12.49
C ALA A 117 17.57 -24.31 -12.11
N PHE A 118 17.18 -23.44 -11.16
CA PHE A 118 18.04 -22.37 -10.65
C PHE A 118 19.22 -22.92 -9.84
N GLU A 119 19.05 -23.96 -9.04
CA GLU A 119 20.16 -24.63 -8.33
C GLU A 119 21.21 -25.14 -9.32
N ARG A 120 20.78 -25.81 -10.40
CA ARG A 120 21.70 -26.34 -11.43
C ARG A 120 22.40 -25.25 -12.22
N SER A 121 21.75 -24.12 -12.48
CA SER A 121 22.37 -23.03 -13.23
C SER A 121 23.34 -22.21 -12.39
N SER A 122 23.06 -22.03 -11.10
CA SER A 122 23.85 -21.19 -10.20
C SER A 122 24.90 -21.95 -9.39
N GLY A 123 24.69 -23.25 -9.17
CA GLY A 123 25.47 -24.04 -8.22
C GLY A 123 25.13 -23.78 -6.74
N GLU A 124 24.16 -22.91 -6.45
CA GLU A 124 23.75 -22.55 -5.10
C GLU A 124 22.72 -23.55 -4.55
N ASN A 125 22.75 -23.79 -3.24
CA ASN A 125 21.71 -24.55 -2.56
C ASN A 125 20.54 -23.59 -2.21
N LEU A 126 19.48 -23.63 -2.99
CA LEU A 126 18.31 -22.77 -2.83
C LEU A 126 17.19 -23.38 -1.95
N LYS A 127 17.34 -24.62 -1.47
CA LYS A 127 16.32 -25.27 -0.62
C LYS A 127 15.97 -24.48 0.64
N PRO A 128 16.93 -23.92 1.40
CA PRO A 128 16.61 -23.11 2.58
C PRO A 128 15.87 -21.81 2.20
N TRP A 129 16.26 -21.18 1.08
CA TRP A 129 15.58 -20.00 0.55
C TRP A 129 14.13 -20.34 0.15
N ALA A 130 13.93 -21.41 -0.61
CA ALA A 130 12.62 -21.84 -1.07
C ALA A 130 11.69 -22.22 0.10
N ALA A 131 12.19 -22.96 1.09
CA ALA A 131 11.43 -23.31 2.28
C ALA A 131 10.97 -22.05 3.07
N ALA A 132 11.84 -21.04 3.20
CA ALA A 132 11.49 -19.82 3.89
C ALA A 132 10.50 -18.95 3.10
N TRP A 133 10.71 -18.77 1.80
CA TRP A 133 9.99 -17.76 1.03
C TRP A 133 8.75 -18.28 0.28
N ILE A 134 8.73 -19.56 -0.10
CA ILE A 134 7.63 -20.15 -0.87
C ILE A 134 6.62 -20.82 0.06
N THR A 135 7.08 -21.58 1.05
CA THR A 135 6.20 -22.41 1.90
C THR A 135 5.90 -21.82 3.28
N ARG A 136 6.58 -20.74 3.66
CA ARG A 136 6.34 -20.01 4.90
C ARG A 136 5.58 -18.71 4.62
N ARG A 137 4.72 -18.31 5.55
CA ARG A 137 4.00 -17.03 5.53
C ARG A 137 4.83 -15.91 6.13
N ALA A 138 4.40 -14.67 5.92
CA ALA A 138 4.98 -13.45 6.47
C ALA A 138 6.36 -13.06 5.88
N MET A 139 7.09 -12.20 6.56
CA MET A 139 8.34 -11.60 6.09
C MET A 139 9.19 -11.09 7.27
N PRO A 140 10.48 -10.77 7.05
CA PRO A 140 11.31 -10.13 8.06
C PRO A 140 11.07 -8.63 8.16
N GLU A 141 11.23 -8.10 9.37
CA GLU A 141 11.61 -6.72 9.63
C GLU A 141 13.13 -6.66 9.72
N VAL A 142 13.77 -5.77 8.96
CA VAL A 142 15.23 -5.62 8.92
C VAL A 142 15.61 -4.22 9.38
N ARG A 143 16.64 -4.14 10.24
CA ARG A 143 17.19 -2.90 10.77
C ARG A 143 18.70 -2.86 10.61
N ALA A 144 19.19 -1.66 10.27
CA ALA A 144 20.62 -1.34 10.34
C ALA A 144 20.97 -0.81 11.73
N SER A 145 22.18 -1.15 12.19
CA SER A 145 22.84 -0.49 13.31
C SER A 145 24.31 -0.26 12.95
N TRP A 146 24.81 0.93 13.24
CA TRP A 146 26.14 1.32 12.82
C TRP A 146 26.82 2.23 13.86
N GLU A 147 28.14 2.19 13.88
CA GLU A 147 28.94 2.98 14.82
C GLU A 147 30.07 3.69 14.09
N CYS A 148 30.25 4.98 14.40
CA CYS A 148 31.29 5.82 13.88
C CYS A 148 32.25 6.26 14.98
N ARG A 149 33.56 6.31 14.65
CA ARG A 149 34.60 6.88 15.51
C ARG A 149 35.61 7.63 14.64
N GLN A 150 35.92 8.85 15.01
CA GLN A 150 36.90 9.71 14.32
C GLN A 150 36.62 9.82 12.80
N GLY A 151 35.35 10.04 12.41
CA GLY A 151 34.94 10.18 11.01
C GLY A 151 34.98 8.89 10.18
N LYS A 152 35.19 7.74 10.83
CA LYS A 152 35.23 6.43 10.18
C LYS A 152 34.16 5.49 10.74
N LEU A 153 33.51 4.78 9.85
CA LEU A 153 32.59 3.70 10.19
C LEU A 153 33.39 2.55 10.81
N GLN A 154 33.04 2.16 12.03
CA GLN A 154 33.69 1.05 12.74
C GLN A 154 32.97 -0.27 12.48
N SER A 155 31.65 -0.23 12.52
CA SER A 155 30.81 -1.39 12.28
C SER A 155 29.51 -0.99 11.60
N LEU A 156 28.98 -1.89 10.77
CA LEU A 156 27.62 -1.85 10.25
C LEU A 156 27.07 -3.27 10.34
N LYS A 157 25.92 -3.41 10.96
CA LYS A 157 25.24 -4.66 11.19
C LYS A 157 23.81 -4.56 10.71
N LEU A 158 23.32 -5.59 10.00
CA LEU A 158 21.91 -5.77 9.71
C LEU A 158 21.35 -6.87 10.63
N ALA A 159 20.23 -6.59 11.26
CA ALA A 159 19.50 -7.55 12.09
C ALA A 159 18.09 -7.73 11.53
N GLN A 160 17.57 -8.95 11.61
CA GLN A 160 16.20 -9.26 11.21
C GLN A 160 15.42 -9.89 12.35
N LYS A 161 14.11 -9.63 12.37
CA LYS A 161 13.14 -10.34 13.20
C LYS A 161 11.91 -10.67 12.37
N ASP A 162 11.18 -11.67 12.75
CA ASP A 162 9.91 -12.04 12.13
C ASP A 162 8.81 -11.03 12.53
N VAL A 163 8.06 -10.52 11.57
CA VAL A 163 6.95 -9.57 11.82
C VAL A 163 5.81 -10.18 12.62
N LEU A 164 5.62 -11.51 12.56
CA LEU A 164 4.59 -12.23 13.32
C LEU A 164 5.09 -12.77 14.66
N ALA A 165 6.38 -12.52 15.03
CA ALA A 165 7.00 -13.03 16.25
C ALA A 165 6.99 -14.57 16.38
N GLU A 166 6.98 -15.30 15.26
CA GLU A 166 7.07 -16.76 15.20
C GLU A 166 8.54 -17.24 15.31
N ASN A 167 9.48 -16.29 15.53
CA ASN A 167 10.93 -16.52 15.67
C ASN A 167 11.62 -17.10 14.43
N GLU A 168 11.08 -16.83 13.28
CA GLU A 168 11.61 -17.29 12.01
C GLU A 168 12.75 -16.41 11.49
N VAL A 169 13.68 -17.01 10.74
CA VAL A 169 14.79 -16.34 10.07
C VAL A 169 14.65 -16.51 8.57
N TRP A 170 14.83 -15.43 7.83
CA TRP A 170 14.61 -15.33 6.41
C TRP A 170 15.95 -15.18 5.67
N PRO A 171 16.38 -16.20 4.89
CA PRO A 171 17.58 -16.04 4.06
C PRO A 171 17.29 -15.05 2.93
N LEU A 172 18.01 -13.93 2.89
CA LEU A 172 17.84 -12.90 1.88
C LEU A 172 19.17 -12.29 1.46
N ALA A 173 19.21 -11.73 0.25
CA ALA A 173 20.27 -10.88 -0.23
C ALA A 173 19.73 -9.48 -0.46
N THR A 174 20.44 -8.47 0.01
CA THR A 174 20.09 -7.06 -0.11
C THR A 174 21.32 -6.20 -0.44
N GLN A 175 21.11 -4.93 -0.69
CA GLN A 175 22.14 -3.92 -0.87
C GLN A 175 21.97 -2.83 0.18
N ALA A 176 22.97 -2.68 1.04
CA ALA A 176 23.02 -1.56 1.99
C ALA A 176 23.65 -0.34 1.31
N LEU A 177 22.98 0.80 1.42
CA LEU A 177 23.41 2.11 0.97
C LEU A 177 23.97 2.88 2.15
N LEU A 178 25.17 3.41 2.00
CA LEU A 178 25.78 4.41 2.88
C LEU A 178 25.68 5.76 2.19
N GLY A 179 24.83 6.65 2.69
CA GLY A 179 24.64 7.99 2.14
C GLY A 179 25.61 8.99 2.74
N TYR A 180 26.06 9.93 1.93
CA TYR A 180 27.01 11.01 2.29
C TYR A 180 26.47 12.34 1.78
N GLU A 181 26.79 13.43 2.48
CA GLU A 181 26.38 14.78 2.09
C GLU A 181 27.12 15.26 0.84
N ASP A 182 28.45 15.17 0.85
CA ASP A 182 29.33 15.73 -0.18
C ASP A 182 30.06 14.66 -1.04
N ALA A 183 29.60 13.41 -1.02
CA ALA A 183 30.19 12.32 -1.78
C ALA A 183 29.15 11.35 -2.33
N PRO A 184 29.46 10.65 -3.44
CA PRO A 184 28.58 9.60 -3.95
C PRO A 184 28.31 8.51 -2.90
N PRO A 185 27.10 7.95 -2.87
CA PRO A 185 26.76 6.88 -1.93
C PRO A 185 27.60 5.62 -2.20
N VAL A 186 27.86 4.87 -1.14
CA VAL A 186 28.54 3.57 -1.21
C VAL A 186 27.52 2.45 -1.03
N ARG A 187 27.55 1.50 -1.94
CA ARG A 187 26.65 0.35 -1.98
C ARG A 187 27.38 -0.92 -1.60
N LEU A 188 26.83 -1.67 -0.63
CA LEU A 188 27.43 -2.90 -0.12
C LEU A 188 26.42 -4.05 -0.23
N ARG A 189 26.80 -5.09 -0.95
CA ARG A 189 25.99 -6.31 -1.00
C ARG A 189 26.04 -7.05 0.34
N VAL A 190 24.90 -7.48 0.84
CA VAL A 190 24.76 -8.18 2.11
C VAL A 190 23.90 -9.42 1.92
N GLN A 191 24.35 -10.55 2.48
CA GLN A 191 23.53 -11.76 2.60
C GLN A 191 23.21 -12.00 4.07
N LEU A 192 21.92 -12.03 4.40
CA LEU A 192 21.42 -12.36 5.73
C LEU A 192 20.91 -13.80 5.72
N THR A 193 21.59 -14.69 6.42
CA THR A 193 21.18 -16.09 6.61
C THR A 193 20.92 -16.42 8.08
N THR A 194 21.15 -15.46 8.96
CA THR A 194 20.98 -15.54 10.41
C THR A 194 20.20 -14.32 10.91
N ALA A 195 19.81 -14.32 12.18
CA ALA A 195 19.11 -13.18 12.80
C ALA A 195 19.91 -11.88 12.76
N SER A 196 21.25 -11.96 12.54
CA SER A 196 22.10 -10.78 12.51
C SER A 196 23.39 -11.04 11.74
N THR A 197 23.79 -10.10 10.89
CA THR A 197 24.98 -10.21 10.02
C THR A 197 25.77 -8.90 10.04
N GLN A 198 27.10 -8.99 10.20
CA GLN A 198 28.01 -7.87 9.99
C GLN A 198 28.19 -7.63 8.49
N VAL A 199 28.11 -6.36 8.08
CA VAL A 199 28.26 -5.98 6.67
C VAL A 199 29.74 -5.91 6.30
N THR A 200 30.17 -6.86 5.48
CA THR A 200 31.55 -6.94 5.01
C THR A 200 31.90 -5.70 4.17
N GLY A 201 33.10 -5.16 4.37
CA GLY A 201 33.59 -4.00 3.64
C GLY A 201 33.04 -2.64 4.12
N ALA A 202 32.24 -2.61 5.17
CA ALA A 202 31.74 -1.38 5.79
C ALA A 202 32.80 -0.68 6.65
N SER A 203 33.53 -1.43 7.47
CA SER A 203 34.53 -0.90 8.37
C SER A 203 35.64 -0.13 7.62
N GLY A 204 36.08 1.01 8.19
CA GLY A 204 37.09 1.90 7.63
C GLY A 204 36.61 2.91 6.59
N LYS A 205 35.39 2.78 6.07
CA LYS A 205 34.78 3.78 5.19
C LYS A 205 34.53 5.10 5.95
N ALA A 206 34.31 6.20 5.22
CA ALA A 206 33.86 7.44 5.83
C ALA A 206 32.56 7.19 6.62
N CYS A 207 32.35 7.96 7.67
CA CYS A 207 31.09 7.90 8.43
C CYS A 207 29.92 8.38 7.55
N PRO A 208 28.90 7.57 7.30
CA PRO A 208 27.74 8.00 6.52
C PRO A 208 26.86 8.96 7.35
N VAL A 209 26.02 9.73 6.69
CA VAL A 209 24.98 10.55 7.32
C VAL A 209 23.65 9.80 7.43
N TYR A 210 23.47 8.77 6.62
CA TYR A 210 22.36 7.79 6.75
C TYR A 210 22.75 6.44 6.17
N VAL A 211 22.06 5.41 6.62
CA VAL A 211 22.14 4.04 6.11
C VAL A 211 20.73 3.58 5.70
N PHE A 212 20.62 3.05 4.49
CA PHE A 212 19.39 2.37 4.04
C PHE A 212 19.70 0.94 3.64
N ALA A 213 19.01 -0.03 4.23
CA ALA A 213 19.40 -1.44 4.14
C ALA A 213 18.85 -2.20 2.93
N ASN A 214 18.09 -1.56 2.03
CA ASN A 214 17.50 -2.21 0.84
C ASN A 214 17.49 -1.31 -0.39
N ASP A 215 18.64 -0.75 -0.73
CA ASP A 215 18.80 0.02 -1.96
C ASP A 215 18.41 -0.82 -3.19
N GLU A 216 17.86 -0.15 -4.22
CA GLU A 216 17.28 -0.81 -5.42
C GLU A 216 16.13 -1.78 -5.15
N ASP A 217 15.65 -1.87 -3.90
CA ASP A 217 14.55 -2.76 -3.51
C ASP A 217 14.78 -4.22 -3.91
N TYR A 218 16.00 -4.74 -3.70
CA TYR A 218 16.33 -6.11 -4.07
C TYR A 218 15.67 -7.15 -3.15
N ALA A 219 15.54 -6.86 -1.87
CA ALA A 219 14.95 -7.81 -0.92
C ALA A 219 13.48 -7.51 -0.62
N TYR A 220 12.76 -8.55 -0.20
CA TYR A 220 11.40 -8.46 0.30
C TYR A 220 11.41 -8.45 1.84
N GLY A 221 10.78 -7.47 2.46
CA GLY A 221 10.71 -7.28 3.92
C GLY A 221 10.45 -5.83 4.29
N LEU A 222 10.24 -5.55 5.56
CA LEU A 222 10.19 -4.20 6.11
C LEU A 222 11.61 -3.75 6.47
N PHE A 223 12.09 -2.70 5.83
CA PHE A 223 13.41 -2.12 6.09
C PHE A 223 13.26 -0.80 6.83
N LEU A 224 13.27 -0.86 8.16
CA LEU A 224 13.07 0.30 9.01
C LEU A 224 14.39 1.07 9.22
N LEU A 225 14.30 2.38 9.16
CA LEU A 225 15.41 3.29 9.40
C LEU A 225 15.77 3.34 10.90
N ASP A 226 17.06 3.43 11.19
CA ASP A 226 17.51 3.86 12.51
C ASP A 226 17.20 5.35 12.75
N ASP A 227 17.26 5.78 14.01
CA ASP A 227 16.86 7.14 14.41
C ASP A 227 17.73 8.24 13.80
N GLU A 228 19.01 7.98 13.56
CA GLU A 228 19.93 8.95 12.99
C GLU A 228 19.67 9.11 11.49
N SER A 229 19.58 8.00 10.77
CA SER A 229 19.21 7.97 9.35
C SER A 229 17.85 8.61 9.10
N ARG A 230 16.84 8.28 9.93
CA ARG A 230 15.50 8.85 9.80
C ARG A 230 15.50 10.37 9.97
N ARG A 231 16.19 10.91 10.98
CA ARG A 231 16.28 12.36 11.21
C ARG A 231 16.97 13.10 10.08
N TYR A 232 18.06 12.53 9.54
CA TYR A 232 18.74 13.12 8.40
C TYR A 232 17.85 13.13 7.16
N ILE A 233 17.29 11.98 6.80
CA ILE A 233 16.43 11.81 5.62
C ILE A 233 15.22 12.76 5.67
N GLN A 234 14.56 12.91 6.83
CA GLN A 234 13.46 13.84 6.98
C GLN A 234 13.82 15.27 6.54
N GLN A 235 15.04 15.70 6.69
CA GLN A 235 15.49 17.07 6.41
C GLN A 235 16.10 17.23 5.01
N HIS A 236 16.54 16.14 4.37
CA HIS A 236 17.40 16.17 3.19
C HIS A 236 16.85 15.34 2.00
N LEU A 237 15.54 15.02 1.98
CA LEU A 237 14.96 14.26 0.87
C LEU A 237 15.08 14.96 -0.49
N ALA A 238 14.99 16.30 -0.53
CA ALA A 238 15.15 17.08 -1.74
C ALA A 238 16.55 16.97 -2.34
N ASP A 239 17.56 16.69 -1.52
CA ASP A 239 18.96 16.58 -1.94
C ASP A 239 19.25 15.25 -2.63
N VAL A 240 18.38 14.24 -2.48
CA VAL A 240 18.49 12.93 -3.12
C VAL A 240 18.04 13.03 -4.57
N SER A 241 18.99 13.12 -5.49
CA SER A 241 18.72 13.30 -6.94
C SER A 241 18.15 12.04 -7.61
N ASP A 242 18.57 10.85 -7.17
CA ASP A 242 18.03 9.60 -7.70
C ASP A 242 16.57 9.39 -7.28
N VAL A 243 15.68 9.33 -8.28
CA VAL A 243 14.21 9.20 -8.04
C VAL A 243 13.87 7.88 -7.36
N PHE A 244 14.57 6.79 -7.68
CA PHE A 244 14.25 5.51 -7.07
C PHE A 244 14.72 5.45 -5.61
N GLU A 245 15.93 5.91 -5.33
CA GLU A 245 16.42 6.05 -3.97
C GLU A 245 15.49 6.95 -3.14
N ARG A 246 15.13 8.14 -3.65
CA ARG A 246 14.16 9.04 -2.98
C ARG A 246 12.81 8.37 -2.74
N THR A 247 12.34 7.55 -3.70
CA THR A 247 11.12 6.74 -3.55
C THR A 247 11.20 5.75 -2.39
N LEU A 248 12.34 5.05 -2.27
CA LEU A 248 12.59 4.08 -1.20
C LEU A 248 12.66 4.76 0.17
N LEU A 249 13.32 5.90 0.25
CA LEU A 249 13.43 6.68 1.49
C LEU A 249 12.07 7.23 1.96
N TRP A 250 11.24 7.72 1.05
CA TRP A 250 9.83 8.07 1.36
C TRP A 250 9.03 6.86 1.85
N GLY A 251 9.28 5.68 1.27
CA GLY A 251 8.68 4.44 1.74
C GLY A 251 9.10 4.10 3.16
N ALA A 252 10.40 4.17 3.45
CA ALA A 252 10.95 3.86 4.76
C ALA A 252 10.49 4.84 5.87
N LEU A 253 10.32 6.14 5.55
CA LEU A 253 9.68 7.09 6.47
C LEU A 253 8.23 6.71 6.77
N TRP A 254 7.47 6.34 5.74
CA TRP A 254 6.09 5.88 5.92
C TRP A 254 6.00 4.60 6.75
N ASP A 255 6.89 3.65 6.52
CA ASP A 255 6.96 2.42 7.32
C ASP A 255 7.31 2.71 8.78
N SER A 256 8.14 3.74 9.05
CA SER A 256 8.42 4.22 10.40
C SER A 256 7.18 4.82 11.07
N VAL A 257 6.30 5.52 10.32
CA VAL A 257 4.99 5.98 10.84
C VAL A 257 4.09 4.78 11.17
N ARG A 258 3.99 3.82 10.25
CA ARG A 258 3.17 2.59 10.45
C ARG A 258 3.66 1.73 11.60
N ALA A 259 4.96 1.71 11.86
CA ALA A 259 5.55 1.05 13.03
C ALA A 259 5.32 1.82 14.35
N ALA A 260 4.68 2.99 14.30
CA ALA A 260 4.52 3.92 15.40
C ALA A 260 5.87 4.38 16.02
N GLU A 261 6.92 4.51 15.18
CA GLU A 261 8.25 4.99 15.58
C GLU A 261 8.51 6.44 15.15
N MET A 262 7.71 6.93 14.22
CA MET A 262 7.73 8.31 13.74
C MET A 262 6.35 8.93 13.94
N PRO A 263 6.23 10.12 14.58
CA PRO A 263 4.97 10.82 14.66
C PRO A 263 4.39 11.12 13.28
N PRO A 264 3.08 10.90 13.03
CA PRO A 264 2.45 11.26 11.76
C PRO A 264 2.65 12.73 11.38
N ASN A 265 2.68 13.64 12.37
CA ASN A 265 2.95 15.06 12.16
C ASN A 265 4.29 15.32 11.50
N ASP A 266 5.34 14.60 11.90
CA ASP A 266 6.68 14.79 11.34
C ASP A 266 6.73 14.36 9.87
N TYR A 267 6.02 13.29 9.51
CA TYR A 267 5.85 12.87 8.12
C TYR A 267 5.10 13.93 7.31
N LEU A 268 4.02 14.47 7.84
CA LEU A 268 3.20 15.49 7.20
C LEU A 268 3.95 16.82 7.02
N GLU A 269 4.72 17.26 8.00
CA GLU A 269 5.56 18.45 7.88
C GLU A 269 6.66 18.24 6.82
N THR A 270 7.25 17.04 6.76
CA THR A 270 8.18 16.69 5.69
C THR A 270 7.49 16.75 4.33
N ALA A 271 6.29 16.19 4.20
CA ALA A 271 5.52 16.23 2.97
C ALA A 271 5.18 17.67 2.53
N LEU A 272 4.75 18.54 3.45
CA LEU A 272 4.47 19.95 3.14
C LEU A 272 5.71 20.72 2.67
N ARG A 273 6.89 20.36 3.14
CA ARG A 273 8.15 20.98 2.74
C ARG A 273 8.61 20.50 1.36
N GLU A 274 8.51 19.20 1.10
CA GLU A 274 9.11 18.57 -0.09
C GLU A 274 8.18 18.54 -1.31
N LEU A 275 6.89 18.29 -1.11
CA LEU A 275 5.90 18.19 -2.20
C LEU A 275 5.84 19.42 -3.13
N PRO A 276 6.05 20.67 -2.68
CA PRO A 276 6.04 21.82 -3.58
C PRO A 276 7.07 21.75 -4.73
N SER A 277 8.19 21.08 -4.53
CA SER A 277 9.28 20.94 -5.51
C SER A 277 9.25 19.59 -6.27
N GLU A 278 8.47 18.61 -5.79
CA GLU A 278 8.43 17.28 -6.42
C GLU A 278 7.69 17.31 -7.77
N THR A 279 8.34 16.73 -8.78
CA THR A 279 7.83 16.66 -10.16
C THR A 279 7.52 15.23 -10.61
N ASN A 280 7.97 14.22 -9.87
CA ASN A 280 7.67 12.84 -10.20
C ASN A 280 6.22 12.51 -9.83
N GLU A 281 5.39 12.21 -10.84
CA GLU A 281 3.96 11.93 -10.65
C GLU A 281 3.68 10.78 -9.66
N ASN A 282 4.51 9.73 -9.67
CA ASN A 282 4.31 8.58 -8.77
C ASN A 282 4.63 8.96 -7.32
N LEU A 283 5.66 9.79 -7.09
CA LEU A 283 5.97 10.32 -5.76
C LEU A 283 4.87 11.25 -5.26
N VAL A 284 4.44 12.23 -6.06
CA VAL A 284 3.32 13.13 -5.68
C VAL A 284 2.08 12.31 -5.31
N ARG A 285 1.74 11.30 -6.12
CA ARG A 285 0.59 10.42 -5.85
C ARG A 285 0.74 9.66 -4.54
N SER A 286 1.88 8.99 -4.32
CA SER A 286 2.06 8.14 -3.13
C SER A 286 2.18 8.95 -1.85
N ILE A 287 2.89 10.08 -1.87
CA ILE A 287 3.01 10.97 -0.72
C ILE A 287 1.64 11.61 -0.41
N GLY A 288 0.91 12.07 -1.43
CA GLY A 288 -0.43 12.63 -1.27
C GLY A 288 -1.42 11.63 -0.64
N ALA A 289 -1.43 10.37 -1.13
CA ALA A 289 -2.27 9.32 -0.57
C ALA A 289 -1.90 8.99 0.90
N ARG A 290 -0.60 8.86 1.21
CA ARG A 290 -0.12 8.63 2.58
C ARG A 290 -0.43 9.80 3.50
N SER A 291 -0.33 11.03 2.99
CA SER A 291 -0.71 12.24 3.75
C SER A 291 -2.20 12.25 4.06
N SER A 292 -3.06 11.81 3.13
CA SER A 292 -4.50 11.67 3.37
C SER A 292 -4.77 10.67 4.51
N VAL A 293 -4.15 9.49 4.47
CA VAL A 293 -4.24 8.49 5.55
C VAL A 293 -3.73 9.07 6.88
N ALA A 294 -2.56 9.70 6.88
CA ALA A 294 -1.99 10.26 8.10
C ALA A 294 -2.90 11.34 8.72
N LEU A 295 -3.46 12.24 7.89
CA LEU A 295 -4.36 13.30 8.34
C LEU A 295 -5.66 12.75 8.92
N HIS A 296 -6.30 11.80 8.24
CA HIS A 296 -7.65 11.36 8.56
C HIS A 296 -7.68 10.24 9.59
N ASP A 297 -6.74 9.28 9.48
CA ASP A 297 -6.78 8.08 10.32
C ASP A 297 -5.93 8.20 11.58
N TYR A 298 -4.83 9.01 11.55
CA TYR A 298 -3.85 9.00 12.63
C TYR A 298 -3.87 10.25 13.51
N LEU A 299 -4.38 11.39 13.03
CA LEU A 299 -4.35 12.63 13.80
C LEU A 299 -5.54 12.80 14.73
N SER A 300 -5.33 13.66 15.76
CA SER A 300 -6.41 14.23 16.52
C SER A 300 -7.15 15.31 15.70
N GLU A 301 -8.43 15.58 16.02
CA GLU A 301 -9.21 16.65 15.36
C GLU A 301 -8.49 18.01 15.43
N LYS A 302 -7.85 18.32 16.55
CA LYS A 302 -7.08 19.56 16.72
C LYS A 302 -5.95 19.67 15.71
N THR A 303 -5.11 18.65 15.62
CA THR A 303 -3.94 18.63 14.73
C THR A 303 -4.36 18.57 13.26
N LEU A 304 -5.43 17.82 12.95
CA LEU A 304 -6.05 17.83 11.63
C LEU A 304 -6.48 19.26 11.24
N GLY A 305 -7.15 19.99 12.15
CA GLY A 305 -7.58 21.38 11.91
C GLY A 305 -6.42 22.35 11.67
N GLU A 306 -5.22 22.05 12.16
CA GLU A 306 -4.01 22.86 11.94
C GLU A 306 -3.32 22.54 10.62
N LEU A 307 -3.24 21.26 10.22
CA LEU A 307 -2.49 20.80 9.06
C LEU A 307 -3.31 20.73 7.77
N ALA A 308 -4.57 20.33 7.84
CA ALA A 308 -5.40 20.16 6.63
C ALA A 308 -5.49 21.44 5.78
N PRO A 309 -5.71 22.65 6.35
CA PRO A 309 -5.75 23.88 5.56
C PRO A 309 -4.47 24.15 4.76
N ARG A 310 -3.32 23.75 5.29
CA ARG A 310 -2.01 23.91 4.61
C ARG A 310 -1.87 22.98 3.41
N PHE A 311 -2.29 21.74 3.55
CA PHE A 311 -2.33 20.76 2.46
C PHE A 311 -3.35 21.13 1.39
N GLU A 312 -4.54 21.59 1.79
CA GLU A 312 -5.60 22.05 0.88
C GLU A 312 -5.14 23.25 0.04
N ALA A 313 -4.52 24.24 0.68
CA ALA A 313 -3.96 25.41 -0.01
C ALA A 313 -2.85 25.00 -1.00
N LEU A 314 -1.96 24.08 -0.61
CA LEU A 314 -0.93 23.53 -1.49
C LEU A 314 -1.56 22.81 -2.69
N ALA A 315 -2.50 21.92 -2.46
CA ALA A 315 -3.15 21.13 -3.50
C ALA A 315 -3.94 22.02 -4.47
N ALA A 316 -4.72 22.99 -3.97
CA ALA A 316 -5.45 23.95 -4.79
C ALA A 316 -4.52 24.81 -5.64
N LYS A 317 -3.40 25.30 -5.08
CA LYS A 317 -2.39 26.04 -5.82
C LYS A 317 -1.75 25.21 -6.92
N LYS A 318 -1.29 24.00 -6.58
CA LYS A 318 -0.60 23.11 -7.53
C LYS A 318 -1.51 22.56 -8.61
N MET A 319 -2.77 22.31 -8.32
CA MET A 319 -3.79 21.97 -9.31
C MET A 319 -3.86 22.98 -10.45
N MET A 320 -3.66 24.27 -10.14
CA MET A 320 -3.71 25.34 -11.13
C MET A 320 -2.36 25.65 -11.78
N GLN A 321 -1.24 25.43 -11.07
CA GLN A 321 0.08 25.95 -11.45
C GLN A 321 1.11 24.89 -11.82
N ALA A 322 0.87 23.59 -11.56
CA ALA A 322 1.83 22.55 -11.91
C ALA A 322 2.08 22.56 -13.44
N PRO A 323 3.35 22.36 -13.89
CA PRO A 323 3.70 22.51 -15.31
C PRO A 323 3.03 21.44 -16.18
N GLU A 324 2.96 20.21 -15.68
CA GLU A 324 2.47 19.07 -16.44
C GLU A 324 0.98 18.80 -16.17
N LYS A 325 0.24 18.46 -17.23
CA LYS A 325 -1.18 18.10 -17.14
C LYS A 325 -1.42 16.94 -16.14
N GLY A 326 -0.55 15.93 -16.16
CA GLY A 326 -0.62 14.77 -15.25
C GLY A 326 -0.54 15.21 -13.80
N LEU A 327 0.40 16.08 -13.45
CA LEU A 327 0.54 16.66 -12.12
C LEU A 327 -0.69 17.47 -11.70
N ARG A 328 -1.28 18.29 -12.61
CA ARG A 328 -2.51 19.04 -12.31
C ARG A 328 -3.68 18.11 -11.95
N ILE A 329 -3.83 17.02 -12.70
CA ILE A 329 -4.85 16.00 -12.41
C ILE A 329 -4.58 15.31 -11.06
N LEU A 330 -3.32 15.01 -10.74
CA LEU A 330 -2.95 14.40 -9.46
C LEU A 330 -3.26 15.35 -8.29
N TRP A 331 -2.89 16.62 -8.41
CA TRP A 331 -3.18 17.62 -7.39
C TRP A 331 -4.67 17.89 -7.21
N PHE A 332 -5.44 17.86 -8.30
CA PHE A 332 -6.92 17.89 -8.22
C PHE A 332 -7.45 16.71 -7.39
N ARG A 333 -7.00 15.50 -7.67
CA ARG A 333 -7.41 14.31 -6.92
C ARG A 333 -6.96 14.36 -5.46
N THR A 334 -5.76 14.84 -5.22
CA THR A 334 -5.23 15.07 -3.88
C THR A 334 -6.07 16.10 -3.13
N LEU A 335 -6.48 17.21 -3.76
CA LEU A 335 -7.40 18.16 -3.15
C LEU A 335 -8.72 17.50 -2.73
N LEU A 336 -9.31 16.68 -3.60
CA LEU A 336 -10.56 15.97 -3.27
C LEU A 336 -10.41 15.03 -2.07
N SER A 337 -9.26 14.38 -1.93
CA SER A 337 -9.00 13.45 -0.81
C SER A 337 -8.64 14.15 0.50
N LEU A 338 -8.24 15.42 0.46
CA LEU A 338 -7.77 16.17 1.62
C LEU A 338 -8.79 17.23 2.12
N ALA A 339 -9.75 17.62 1.28
CA ALA A 339 -10.63 18.76 1.53
C ALA A 339 -11.55 18.51 2.75
N THR A 340 -11.33 19.30 3.80
CA THR A 340 -12.08 19.27 5.06
C THR A 340 -12.51 20.67 5.51
N THR A 341 -11.97 21.73 4.87
CA THR A 341 -12.23 23.13 5.22
C THR A 341 -12.67 23.96 4.02
N GLU A 342 -13.09 25.19 4.26
CA GLU A 342 -13.47 26.12 3.19
C GLU A 342 -12.34 26.41 2.19
N ILE A 343 -11.07 26.27 2.60
CA ILE A 343 -9.92 26.41 1.70
C ILE A 343 -9.94 25.34 0.60
N GLY A 344 -10.31 24.10 0.96
CA GLY A 344 -10.47 23.01 0.00
C GLY A 344 -11.81 23.06 -0.75
N PHE A 345 -12.91 23.47 -0.07
CA PHE A 345 -14.25 23.42 -0.66
C PHE A 345 -14.47 24.52 -1.72
N GLU A 346 -13.93 25.72 -1.52
CA GLU A 346 -14.18 26.83 -2.44
C GLU A 346 -13.67 26.56 -3.87
N PRO A 347 -12.43 26.07 -4.09
CA PRO A 347 -11.99 25.66 -5.43
C PRO A 347 -12.87 24.57 -6.05
N ILE A 348 -13.34 23.61 -5.26
CA ILE A 348 -14.23 22.53 -5.73
C ILE A 348 -15.57 23.12 -6.20
N ARG A 349 -16.15 24.06 -5.42
CA ARG A 349 -17.40 24.75 -5.81
C ARG A 349 -17.26 25.56 -7.08
N GLN A 350 -16.15 26.29 -7.23
CA GLN A 350 -15.88 27.09 -8.43
C GLN A 350 -15.77 26.20 -9.69
N LEU A 351 -15.10 25.04 -9.58
CA LEU A 351 -15.03 24.06 -10.67
C LEU A 351 -16.41 23.49 -11.02
N LEU A 352 -17.24 23.17 -10.02
CA LEU A 352 -18.60 22.65 -10.26
C LEU A 352 -19.52 23.68 -10.93
N LYS A 353 -19.43 24.96 -10.55
CA LYS A 353 -20.19 26.06 -11.16
C LYS A 353 -19.70 26.43 -12.56
N GLY A 354 -18.47 26.08 -12.92
CA GLY A 354 -17.82 26.53 -14.16
C GLY A 354 -17.22 27.93 -14.04
N ASP A 355 -17.11 28.49 -12.83
CA ASP A 355 -16.49 29.79 -12.55
C ASP A 355 -14.95 29.71 -12.64
N SER A 356 -14.39 28.49 -12.60
CA SER A 356 -12.97 28.19 -12.76
C SER A 356 -12.78 26.90 -13.56
N SER A 357 -11.58 26.75 -14.15
CA SER A 357 -11.18 25.52 -14.85
C SER A 357 -9.71 25.21 -14.57
N ILE A 358 -9.37 23.91 -14.51
CA ILE A 358 -7.97 23.48 -14.38
C ILE A 358 -7.34 23.58 -15.77
N PRO A 359 -6.19 24.29 -15.96
CA PRO A 359 -5.56 24.45 -17.26
C PRO A 359 -5.33 23.10 -17.97
N ASP A 360 -5.75 23.01 -19.23
CA ASP A 360 -5.63 21.84 -20.12
C ASP A 360 -6.29 20.54 -19.61
N VAL A 361 -7.10 20.60 -18.54
CA VAL A 361 -7.81 19.45 -17.99
C VAL A 361 -9.30 19.59 -18.23
N GLU A 362 -9.86 18.66 -18.98
CA GLU A 362 -11.31 18.50 -19.10
C GLU A 362 -11.82 17.58 -18.01
N LEU A 363 -12.73 18.07 -17.17
CA LEU A 363 -13.37 17.31 -16.10
C LEU A 363 -14.44 16.39 -16.67
N ARG A 364 -14.31 15.11 -16.39
CA ARG A 364 -15.30 14.11 -16.79
C ARG A 364 -16.47 14.07 -15.79
N ASN A 365 -17.58 13.47 -16.18
CA ASN A 365 -18.73 13.28 -15.30
C ASN A 365 -18.33 12.64 -13.95
N LEU A 366 -17.48 11.61 -13.97
CA LEU A 366 -16.96 11.00 -12.75
C LEU A 366 -16.22 11.99 -11.84
N ASP A 367 -15.44 12.89 -12.41
CA ASP A 367 -14.69 13.88 -11.64
C ASP A 367 -15.64 14.90 -10.97
N ARG A 368 -16.72 15.31 -11.67
CA ARG A 368 -17.79 16.14 -11.10
C ARG A 368 -18.52 15.45 -9.96
N TRP A 369 -18.88 14.17 -10.13
CA TRP A 369 -19.53 13.39 -9.08
C TRP A 369 -18.63 13.14 -7.87
N ARG A 370 -17.31 12.99 -8.04
CA ARG A 370 -16.34 12.94 -6.94
C ARG A 370 -16.30 14.24 -6.15
N MET A 371 -16.28 15.40 -6.82
CA MET A 371 -16.40 16.70 -6.18
C MET A 371 -17.67 16.80 -5.32
N VAL A 372 -18.80 16.37 -5.86
CA VAL A 372 -20.08 16.34 -5.12
C VAL A 372 -19.99 15.39 -3.91
N SER A 373 -19.39 14.20 -4.06
CA SER A 373 -19.20 13.25 -2.95
C SER A 373 -18.39 13.87 -1.82
N THR A 374 -17.26 14.51 -2.14
CA THR A 374 -16.41 15.20 -1.15
C THR A 374 -17.21 16.28 -0.40
N LEU A 375 -17.93 17.15 -1.10
CA LEU A 375 -18.74 18.20 -0.45
C LEU A 375 -19.87 17.62 0.42
N LEU A 376 -20.51 16.52 -0.02
CA LEU A 376 -21.57 15.85 0.76
C LEU A 376 -21.00 15.23 2.04
N ALA A 377 -19.90 14.49 1.95
CA ALA A 377 -19.26 13.84 3.10
C ALA A 377 -18.91 14.84 4.20
N GLN A 378 -18.43 16.01 3.80
CA GLN A 378 -17.99 17.09 4.71
C GLN A 378 -19.10 18.06 5.13
N LYS A 379 -20.36 17.83 4.73
CA LYS A 379 -21.49 18.76 5.00
C LYS A 379 -21.22 20.19 4.50
N ALA A 380 -20.42 20.33 3.45
CA ALA A 380 -20.06 21.65 2.93
C ALA A 380 -21.30 22.42 2.45
N ALA A 381 -21.25 23.74 2.57
CA ALA A 381 -22.34 24.61 2.12
C ALA A 381 -22.67 24.39 0.64
N GLY A 382 -23.97 24.24 0.30
CA GLY A 382 -24.44 24.01 -1.07
C GLY A 382 -24.31 22.57 -1.58
N ALA A 383 -23.75 21.63 -0.82
CA ALA A 383 -23.51 20.25 -1.27
C ALA A 383 -24.80 19.54 -1.77
N ALA A 384 -25.91 19.72 -1.08
CA ALA A 384 -27.20 19.12 -1.49
C ALA A 384 -27.74 19.72 -2.80
N GLU A 385 -27.50 21.00 -3.04
CA GLU A 385 -27.86 21.70 -4.27
C GLU A 385 -27.02 21.18 -5.46
N PHE A 386 -25.70 21.08 -5.28
CA PHE A 386 -24.80 20.49 -6.28
C PHE A 386 -25.20 19.04 -6.62
N TYR A 387 -25.52 18.24 -5.61
CA TYR A 387 -26.00 16.87 -5.84
C TYR A 387 -27.29 16.86 -6.68
N GLY A 388 -28.25 17.73 -6.37
CA GLY A 388 -29.50 17.87 -7.14
C GLY A 388 -29.27 18.37 -8.57
N THR A 389 -28.33 19.27 -8.77
CA THR A 389 -27.94 19.81 -10.07
C THR A 389 -27.28 18.75 -10.95
N GLU A 390 -26.28 18.02 -10.43
CA GLU A 390 -25.61 16.95 -11.19
C GLU A 390 -26.59 15.82 -11.58
N LYS A 391 -27.54 15.48 -10.73
CA LYS A 391 -28.60 14.52 -11.08
C LYS A 391 -29.48 14.96 -12.27
N LYS A 392 -29.66 16.27 -12.45
CA LYS A 392 -30.42 16.81 -13.59
C LYS A 392 -29.55 16.86 -14.84
N LEU A 393 -28.25 17.15 -14.70
CA LEU A 393 -27.30 17.25 -15.81
C LEU A 393 -26.93 15.86 -16.36
N ASP A 394 -26.90 14.83 -15.52
CA ASP A 394 -26.51 13.47 -15.87
C ASP A 394 -27.58 12.45 -15.43
N PRO A 395 -28.79 12.48 -16.05
CA PRO A 395 -29.96 11.76 -15.56
C PRO A 395 -30.00 10.29 -15.97
N ASN A 396 -29.11 9.82 -16.86
CA ASN A 396 -29.21 8.52 -17.50
C ASN A 396 -27.94 7.66 -17.32
N GLY A 397 -28.11 6.34 -17.51
CA GLY A 397 -27.01 5.40 -17.60
C GLY A 397 -26.04 5.48 -16.41
N ILE A 398 -24.78 5.84 -16.71
CA ILE A 398 -23.73 5.87 -15.71
C ILE A 398 -23.90 7.01 -14.69
N GLY A 399 -24.57 8.09 -15.05
CA GLY A 399 -24.87 9.20 -14.14
C GLY A 399 -25.78 8.76 -12.98
N VAL A 400 -26.73 7.85 -13.21
CA VAL A 400 -27.54 7.26 -12.14
C VAL A 400 -26.69 6.46 -11.18
N LYS A 401 -25.70 5.69 -11.70
CA LYS A 401 -24.72 4.98 -10.87
C LYS A 401 -23.95 5.99 -10.02
N TYR A 402 -23.38 7.02 -10.63
CA TYR A 402 -22.56 8.00 -9.90
C TYR A 402 -23.39 8.76 -8.84
N ALA A 403 -24.67 9.06 -9.12
CA ALA A 403 -25.58 9.63 -8.14
C ALA A 403 -25.82 8.69 -6.94
N TYR A 404 -25.93 7.39 -7.20
CA TYR A 404 -26.02 6.39 -6.13
C TYR A 404 -24.73 6.38 -5.29
N LEU A 405 -23.56 6.32 -5.93
CA LEU A 405 -22.26 6.36 -5.25
C LEU A 405 -22.12 7.61 -4.36
N ALA A 406 -22.34 8.79 -4.94
CA ALA A 406 -22.25 10.06 -4.22
C ALA A 406 -23.26 10.18 -3.08
N GLY A 407 -24.46 9.64 -3.28
CA GLY A 407 -25.51 9.64 -2.26
C GLY A 407 -25.13 8.90 -0.98
N ALA A 408 -24.27 7.87 -1.06
CA ALA A 408 -23.80 7.11 0.09
C ALA A 408 -22.91 7.95 1.03
N ALA A 409 -22.27 9.01 0.50
CA ALA A 409 -21.44 9.94 1.27
C ALA A 409 -22.26 10.84 2.22
N LYS A 410 -23.58 10.96 2.06
CA LYS A 410 -24.40 11.82 2.93
C LYS A 410 -24.27 11.41 4.40
N PRO A 411 -23.84 12.33 5.28
CA PRO A 411 -23.56 12.00 6.66
C PRO A 411 -24.78 12.16 7.55
N ASP A 412 -25.83 11.39 7.30
CA ASP A 412 -27.05 11.30 8.13
C ASP A 412 -27.48 9.85 8.35
N ALA A 413 -27.99 9.56 9.54
CA ALA A 413 -28.34 8.22 10.00
C ALA A 413 -29.41 7.54 9.12
N LYS A 414 -30.35 8.32 8.54
CA LYS A 414 -31.41 7.78 7.67
C LYS A 414 -30.80 7.27 6.36
N THR A 415 -29.91 8.04 5.77
CA THR A 415 -29.18 7.65 4.55
C THR A 415 -28.31 6.42 4.81
N LYS A 416 -27.52 6.40 5.89
CA LYS A 416 -26.65 5.26 6.21
C LYS A 416 -27.48 3.98 6.41
N ARG A 417 -28.60 4.06 7.13
CA ARG A 417 -29.53 2.92 7.28
C ARG A 417 -30.04 2.43 5.94
N TRP A 418 -30.52 3.33 5.09
CA TRP A 418 -31.08 2.96 3.78
C TRP A 418 -30.04 2.25 2.90
N TYR A 419 -28.80 2.76 2.85
CA TYR A 419 -27.74 2.13 2.06
C TYR A 419 -27.34 0.77 2.62
N PHE A 420 -27.22 0.63 3.95
CA PHE A 420 -26.88 -0.66 4.55
C PHE A 420 -27.95 -1.72 4.26
N GLU A 421 -29.23 -1.38 4.38
CA GLU A 421 -30.33 -2.28 4.00
C GLU A 421 -30.31 -2.62 2.50
N ASP A 422 -30.04 -1.64 1.63
CA ASP A 422 -29.90 -1.85 0.19
C ASP A 422 -28.74 -2.80 -0.12
N TYR A 423 -27.60 -2.67 0.55
CA TYR A 423 -26.42 -3.53 0.38
C TYR A 423 -26.68 -4.99 0.74
N ILE A 424 -27.43 -5.22 1.81
CA ILE A 424 -27.69 -6.57 2.33
C ILE A 424 -28.88 -7.24 1.63
N HIS A 425 -29.94 -6.52 1.37
CA HIS A 425 -31.23 -7.12 0.99
C HIS A 425 -31.62 -6.91 -0.48
N ASN A 426 -31.08 -5.89 -1.15
CA ASN A 426 -31.45 -5.62 -2.54
C ASN A 426 -30.64 -6.49 -3.52
N LYS A 427 -31.24 -7.61 -3.94
CA LYS A 427 -30.62 -8.55 -4.89
C LYS A 427 -30.56 -8.02 -6.33
N GLU A 428 -31.36 -7.01 -6.65
CA GLU A 428 -31.39 -6.38 -7.99
C GLU A 428 -30.27 -5.31 -8.13
N ARG A 429 -29.66 -4.87 -7.02
CA ARG A 429 -28.57 -3.91 -7.07
C ARG A 429 -27.33 -4.56 -7.66
N GLN A 430 -26.81 -3.95 -8.73
CA GLN A 430 -25.57 -4.42 -9.35
C GLN A 430 -24.41 -4.37 -8.34
N GLU A 431 -23.61 -5.41 -8.31
CA GLU A 431 -22.54 -5.59 -7.33
C GLU A 431 -21.50 -4.46 -7.39
N ASP A 432 -21.16 -4.00 -8.59
CA ASP A 432 -20.20 -2.90 -8.80
C ASP A 432 -20.73 -1.56 -8.23
N TRP A 433 -22.05 -1.33 -8.20
CA TRP A 433 -22.63 -0.14 -7.56
C TRP A 433 -22.46 -0.20 -6.05
N VAL A 434 -22.72 -1.36 -5.47
CA VAL A 434 -22.50 -1.58 -4.03
C VAL A 434 -21.03 -1.37 -3.72
N GLN A 435 -20.16 -2.12 -4.39
CA GLN A 435 -18.71 -2.11 -4.13
C GLN A 435 -18.12 -0.69 -4.26
N ASP A 436 -18.45 0.03 -5.33
CA ASP A 436 -17.93 1.37 -5.60
C ASP A 436 -18.48 2.43 -4.62
N SER A 437 -19.62 2.16 -3.94
CA SER A 437 -20.21 3.09 -2.95
C SER A 437 -19.75 2.85 -1.52
N LEU A 438 -19.10 1.71 -1.22
CA LEU A 438 -18.71 1.33 0.14
C LEU A 438 -17.77 2.36 0.79
N GLY A 439 -16.81 2.91 0.04
CA GLY A 439 -15.92 3.96 0.55
C GLY A 439 -16.70 5.23 0.92
N ASN A 440 -17.58 5.70 0.04
CA ASN A 440 -18.42 6.87 0.33
C ASN A 440 -19.39 6.64 1.51
N PHE A 441 -19.85 5.40 1.73
CA PHE A 441 -20.63 5.06 2.91
C PHE A 441 -19.81 5.16 4.20
N ASN A 442 -18.56 4.70 4.17
CA ASN A 442 -17.63 4.63 5.30
C ASN A 442 -16.56 5.73 5.23
N GLU A 443 -16.95 6.96 4.85
CA GLU A 443 -16.02 8.11 4.89
C GLU A 443 -15.40 8.25 6.29
N TRP A 444 -14.14 8.62 6.33
CA TRP A 444 -13.33 8.70 7.55
C TRP A 444 -13.98 9.53 8.69
N ASN A 445 -14.75 10.55 8.35
CA ASN A 445 -15.47 11.41 9.31
C ASN A 445 -16.89 10.93 9.65
N ALA A 446 -17.28 9.77 9.16
CA ALA A 446 -18.60 9.17 9.37
C ALA A 446 -18.57 7.98 10.34
N ASP A 447 -17.46 7.68 10.97
CA ASP A 447 -17.25 6.51 11.82
C ASP A 447 -18.30 6.39 12.93
N SER A 448 -18.68 7.48 13.61
CA SER A 448 -19.76 7.49 14.60
C SER A 448 -21.14 7.11 14.02
N LEU A 449 -21.39 7.40 12.74
CA LEU A 449 -22.62 7.04 12.02
C LEU A 449 -22.56 5.61 11.47
N THR A 450 -21.39 5.09 11.18
CA THR A 450 -21.18 3.77 10.57
C THR A 450 -20.82 2.69 11.58
N ALA A 451 -20.30 3.03 12.77
CA ALA A 451 -20.03 2.09 13.85
C ALA A 451 -21.20 1.14 14.19
N PRO A 452 -22.48 1.57 14.18
CA PRO A 452 -23.60 0.64 14.41
C PRO A 452 -23.72 -0.48 13.37
N TYR A 453 -23.10 -0.31 12.19
CA TYR A 453 -23.14 -1.31 11.12
C TYR A 453 -21.89 -2.21 11.09
N LEU A 454 -20.88 -1.94 11.93
CA LEU A 454 -19.64 -2.72 11.97
C LEU A 454 -19.94 -4.20 12.31
N LYS A 455 -20.56 -4.47 13.46
CA LYS A 455 -20.91 -5.84 13.85
C LYS A 455 -21.89 -6.51 12.87
N PRO A 456 -23.00 -5.89 12.43
CA PRO A 456 -23.87 -6.46 11.41
C PRO A 456 -23.15 -6.77 10.09
N SER A 457 -22.17 -5.96 9.69
CA SER A 457 -21.38 -6.22 8.48
C SER A 457 -20.49 -7.47 8.59
N LEU A 458 -19.96 -7.74 9.80
CA LEU A 458 -19.20 -8.95 10.11
C LEU A 458 -20.12 -10.19 10.12
N GLU A 459 -21.29 -10.07 10.73
CA GLU A 459 -22.28 -11.15 10.78
C GLU A 459 -22.82 -11.52 9.37
N ALA A 460 -22.79 -10.59 8.42
CA ALA A 460 -23.21 -10.84 7.05
C ALA A 460 -22.16 -11.58 6.19
N LEU A 461 -20.91 -11.74 6.64
CA LEU A 461 -19.80 -12.30 5.85
C LEU A 461 -20.08 -13.67 5.22
N PRO A 462 -20.69 -14.66 5.90
CA PRO A 462 -21.00 -15.94 5.28
C PRO A 462 -21.95 -15.80 4.08
N GLN A 463 -22.97 -14.95 4.21
CA GLN A 463 -23.90 -14.63 3.12
C GLN A 463 -23.19 -13.92 1.96
N ILE A 464 -22.34 -12.95 2.25
CA ILE A 464 -21.56 -12.18 1.25
C ILE A 464 -20.65 -13.13 0.47
N LYS A 465 -19.90 -13.99 1.14
CA LYS A 465 -19.03 -14.99 0.50
C LYS A 465 -19.80 -15.89 -0.46
N GLN A 466 -21.03 -16.28 -0.08
CA GLN A 466 -21.86 -17.15 -0.90
C GLN A 466 -22.47 -16.45 -2.12
N GLN A 467 -22.86 -15.17 -1.98
CA GLN A 467 -23.71 -14.47 -2.96
C GLN A 467 -22.93 -13.51 -3.86
N ARG A 468 -21.72 -13.08 -3.45
CA ARG A 468 -20.92 -12.07 -4.14
C ARG A 468 -19.69 -12.67 -4.82
N LYS A 469 -19.08 -11.90 -5.73
CA LYS A 469 -17.84 -12.29 -6.42
C LYS A 469 -16.64 -12.28 -5.49
N ILE A 470 -15.58 -12.93 -5.91
CA ILE A 470 -14.38 -13.22 -5.13
C ILE A 470 -13.73 -11.99 -4.44
N PHE A 471 -13.66 -10.84 -5.12
CA PHE A 471 -13.03 -9.64 -4.57
C PHE A 471 -13.96 -8.78 -3.71
N PHE A 472 -15.26 -9.04 -3.72
CA PHE A 472 -16.23 -8.24 -2.99
C PHE A 472 -16.05 -8.36 -1.47
N THR A 473 -15.78 -9.55 -0.96
CA THR A 473 -15.59 -9.79 0.49
C THR A 473 -14.48 -8.91 1.08
N LEU A 474 -13.35 -8.80 0.37
CA LEU A 474 -12.24 -7.96 0.84
C LEU A 474 -12.60 -6.47 0.76
N ALA A 475 -13.26 -6.03 -0.32
CA ALA A 475 -13.75 -4.65 -0.43
C ALA A 475 -14.74 -4.29 0.68
N TRP A 476 -15.62 -5.23 1.04
CA TRP A 476 -16.57 -5.09 2.16
C TRP A 476 -15.85 -4.91 3.49
N LEU A 477 -14.90 -5.78 3.81
CA LEU A 477 -14.12 -5.72 5.04
C LEU A 477 -13.29 -4.43 5.12
N ASN A 478 -12.59 -4.07 4.06
CA ASN A 478 -11.81 -2.83 4.00
C ASN A 478 -12.69 -1.59 4.22
N ALA A 479 -13.92 -1.59 3.76
CA ALA A 479 -14.81 -0.46 3.95
C ALA A 479 -15.36 -0.40 5.39
N PHE A 480 -15.86 -1.51 5.93
CA PHE A 480 -16.54 -1.49 7.24
C PHE A 480 -15.57 -1.53 8.43
N ILE A 481 -14.45 -2.24 8.34
CA ILE A 481 -13.40 -2.24 9.37
C ILE A 481 -12.46 -1.04 9.14
N GLY A 482 -11.93 -0.88 7.92
CA GLY A 482 -10.99 0.19 7.59
C GLY A 482 -11.57 1.60 7.60
N GLY A 483 -12.90 1.76 7.62
CA GLY A 483 -13.56 3.05 7.84
C GLY A 483 -13.79 3.37 9.34
N GLN A 484 -13.22 2.59 10.26
CA GLN A 484 -13.28 2.80 11.70
C GLN A 484 -11.91 3.16 12.26
N HIS A 485 -11.88 3.99 13.32
CA HIS A 485 -10.62 4.52 13.86
C HIS A 485 -10.57 4.47 15.40
N SER A 486 -11.62 3.99 16.04
CA SER A 486 -11.74 4.00 17.50
C SER A 486 -11.35 2.67 18.13
N LYS A 487 -10.94 2.74 19.40
CA LYS A 487 -10.65 1.56 20.21
C LYS A 487 -11.89 0.69 20.42
N GLU A 488 -13.06 1.31 20.54
CA GLU A 488 -14.33 0.61 20.70
C GLU A 488 -14.67 -0.22 19.45
N ALA A 489 -14.38 0.32 18.25
CA ALA A 489 -14.55 -0.43 17.00
C ALA A 489 -13.58 -1.61 16.92
N ASP A 490 -12.34 -1.42 17.33
CA ASP A 490 -11.32 -2.46 17.43
C ASP A 490 -11.76 -3.61 18.37
N GLU A 491 -12.24 -3.27 19.56
CA GLU A 491 -12.77 -4.23 20.52
C GLU A 491 -13.99 -5.01 19.97
N VAL A 492 -14.85 -4.38 19.18
CA VAL A 492 -15.99 -5.05 18.51
C VAL A 492 -15.50 -6.12 17.55
N VAL A 493 -14.49 -5.82 16.71
CA VAL A 493 -13.96 -6.78 15.73
C VAL A 493 -13.28 -7.95 16.43
N HIS A 494 -12.41 -7.70 17.42
CA HIS A 494 -11.70 -8.74 18.15
C HIS A 494 -12.65 -9.62 18.98
N THR A 495 -13.64 -9.04 19.66
CA THR A 495 -14.66 -9.80 20.38
C THR A 495 -15.46 -10.70 19.45
N TRP A 496 -15.84 -10.19 18.29
CA TRP A 496 -16.55 -10.98 17.28
C TRP A 496 -15.67 -12.12 16.74
N LEU A 497 -14.40 -11.85 16.38
CA LEU A 497 -13.43 -12.85 15.91
C LEU A 497 -13.21 -14.00 16.90
N ALA A 498 -13.22 -13.70 18.19
CA ALA A 498 -13.00 -14.70 19.25
C ALA A 498 -14.14 -15.72 19.35
N THR A 499 -15.36 -15.36 18.92
CA THR A 499 -16.57 -16.15 19.07
C THR A 499 -17.22 -16.57 17.75
N ALA A 500 -16.80 -16.00 16.62
CA ALA A 500 -17.40 -16.25 15.32
C ALA A 500 -17.13 -17.67 14.81
N ASP A 501 -18.19 -18.38 14.46
CA ASP A 501 -18.14 -19.66 13.76
C ASP A 501 -18.22 -19.40 12.25
N ILE A 502 -17.07 -19.18 11.62
CA ILE A 502 -16.94 -18.87 10.20
C ILE A 502 -15.83 -19.71 9.56
N ASP A 503 -15.89 -19.83 8.25
CA ASP A 503 -14.88 -20.52 7.45
C ASP A 503 -13.47 -19.94 7.73
N ALA A 504 -12.45 -20.79 7.74
CA ALA A 504 -11.07 -20.42 8.05
C ALA A 504 -10.53 -19.33 7.10
N ASP A 505 -10.88 -19.37 5.81
CA ASP A 505 -10.48 -18.37 4.83
C ASP A 505 -11.12 -16.99 5.07
N LEU A 506 -12.38 -16.95 5.54
CA LEU A 506 -13.01 -15.70 5.98
C LEU A 506 -12.33 -15.13 7.23
N LYS A 507 -11.99 -15.99 8.19
CA LYS A 507 -11.25 -15.57 9.38
C LYS A 507 -9.92 -14.93 9.01
N LEU A 508 -9.16 -15.55 8.08
CA LEU A 508 -7.91 -14.97 7.59
C LEU A 508 -8.12 -13.59 6.94
N LYS A 509 -9.20 -13.42 6.16
CA LYS A 509 -9.50 -12.12 5.53
C LYS A 509 -9.83 -11.03 6.56
N VAL A 510 -10.57 -11.36 7.61
CA VAL A 510 -10.83 -10.40 8.70
C VAL A 510 -9.50 -10.02 9.40
N LEU A 511 -8.64 -11.02 9.70
CA LEU A 511 -7.31 -10.78 10.29
C LEU A 511 -6.38 -9.93 9.40
N GLN A 512 -6.54 -9.99 8.08
CA GLN A 512 -5.81 -9.13 7.14
C GLN A 512 -6.20 -7.67 7.25
N VAL A 513 -7.47 -7.38 7.52
CA VAL A 513 -8.00 -6.02 7.50
C VAL A 513 -7.99 -5.37 8.88
N VAL A 514 -8.23 -6.13 9.95
CA VAL A 514 -8.25 -5.57 11.31
C VAL A 514 -6.90 -5.02 11.75
N ASP A 515 -5.80 -5.53 11.23
CA ASP A 515 -4.44 -5.04 11.52
C ASP A 515 -4.27 -3.53 11.22
N ASP A 516 -4.94 -3.00 10.19
CA ASP A 516 -4.89 -1.56 9.90
C ASP A 516 -5.67 -0.75 10.95
N LEU A 517 -6.76 -1.28 11.51
CA LEU A 517 -7.48 -0.67 12.63
C LEU A 517 -6.66 -0.74 13.92
N ASP A 518 -6.09 -1.91 14.26
CA ASP A 518 -5.16 -2.10 15.40
C ASP A 518 -4.01 -1.08 15.33
N ARG A 519 -3.46 -0.89 14.14
CA ARG A 519 -2.37 0.05 13.88
C ARG A 519 -2.82 1.50 14.07
N THR A 520 -3.98 1.86 13.56
CA THR A 520 -4.57 3.19 13.71
C THR A 520 -4.76 3.52 15.19
N VAL A 521 -5.34 2.61 15.95
CA VAL A 521 -5.51 2.77 17.41
C VAL A 521 -4.16 2.93 18.11
N ARG A 522 -3.19 2.07 17.81
CA ARG A 522 -1.83 2.14 18.39
C ARG A 522 -1.12 3.46 18.10
N ILE A 523 -1.19 3.95 16.85
CA ILE A 523 -0.56 5.23 16.46
C ILE A 523 -1.24 6.39 17.19
N ARG A 524 -2.56 6.42 17.21
CA ARG A 524 -3.32 7.45 17.93
C ARG A 524 -3.04 7.45 19.43
N GLU A 525 -2.91 6.28 20.07
CA GLU A 525 -2.58 6.19 21.50
C GLU A 525 -1.16 6.67 21.79
N ARG A 526 -0.21 6.41 20.88
CA ARG A 526 1.20 6.78 21.08
C ARG A 526 1.48 8.25 20.85
N PHE A 527 0.78 8.89 19.91
CA PHE A 527 1.09 10.26 19.46
C PHE A 527 -0.08 11.24 19.66
N ARG A 528 -0.87 11.02 20.70
CA ARG A 528 -1.97 11.93 21.12
C ARG A 528 -1.49 13.32 21.49
#